data_1069acdb553a2c67e3ce30ae1451097a
#
_entry.id   1069acdb553a2c67e3ce30ae1451097a
#
_cell.length_a   1.000
_cell.length_b   1.000
_cell.length_c   1.000
_cell.angle_alpha   90.00
_cell.angle_beta   90.00
_cell.angle_gamma   90.00
#
_symmetry.space_group_name_H-M   'P 1'
#
loop_
_entity.id
_entity.type
_entity.pdbx_description
1 polymer ?
#
loop_
_entity_poly.entity_id
_entity_poly.type
_entity_poly.pdbx_seq_one_letter_code
_entity_poly.pdbx_strand_id
1 'polypeptide(L)'
;MSRTAIVFREEVLLHDTGPYHPESSARLEAILEAFERHKIDPPVLEIEPATREDLLRVHTAQHIDTIERTCRENLEYPDPDTVMGEASWEASLLAAGGAISACKAVLEGKYDSVFEIMRPPGHHAEPNRAMGFCLFNNIAVAARWLVDVVGLKRVAIFDFDVHHGNGTQKAFYDDERVYYASIHQYPHFPGTGFPEERGKNNTNLNIQMMPGVPKELWHSAIESLILPEFKRYKPEFLLISAGFDAHRYDPLGRQNLEEEDFAKMTNAVKGIAGGKVVSVLEGGYNLESLAESSVAHYLALDNEI
;
A
#
# COMPACT_ATOMS: atom_id res chain seq x y z
N MET A 1 -1.91 20.54 -16.48
CA MET A 1 -0.86 19.56 -16.13
C MET A 1 -1.47 18.64 -15.10
N SER A 2 -1.21 17.33 -15.16
CA SER A 2 -1.65 16.40 -14.14
C SER A 2 -1.15 16.85 -12.77
N ARG A 3 -2.04 16.83 -11.77
CA ARG A 3 -1.71 17.16 -10.38
C ARG A 3 -1.30 15.92 -9.59
N THR A 4 -1.36 14.75 -10.23
CA THR A 4 -0.96 13.45 -9.68
C THR A 4 0.29 12.96 -10.39
N ALA A 5 1.33 12.66 -9.61
CA ALA A 5 2.54 12.01 -10.10
C ALA A 5 2.50 10.50 -9.83
N ILE A 6 3.41 9.79 -10.49
CA ILE A 6 3.73 8.41 -10.10
C ILE A 6 5.16 8.32 -9.55
N VAL A 7 5.39 7.29 -8.74
CA VAL A 7 6.73 6.81 -8.41
C VAL A 7 6.93 5.49 -9.11
N PHE A 8 7.99 5.41 -9.90
CA PHE A 8 8.44 4.18 -10.55
C PHE A 8 9.94 4.22 -10.77
N ARG A 9 10.61 3.08 -10.60
CA ARG A 9 12.04 2.88 -10.88
C ARG A 9 12.23 1.50 -11.51
N GLU A 10 12.97 1.46 -12.61
CA GLU A 10 13.22 0.20 -13.34
C GLU A 10 13.96 -0.84 -12.49
N GLU A 11 14.79 -0.40 -11.53
CA GLU A 11 15.55 -1.27 -10.66
C GLU A 11 14.68 -2.22 -9.82
N VAL A 12 13.43 -1.85 -9.53
CA VAL A 12 12.51 -2.72 -8.78
C VAL A 12 12.00 -3.91 -9.60
N LEU A 13 12.13 -3.85 -10.93
CA LEU A 13 11.82 -4.98 -11.81
C LEU A 13 12.82 -6.13 -11.62
N LEU A 14 14.02 -5.83 -11.12
CA LEU A 14 15.08 -6.82 -10.86
C LEU A 14 14.82 -7.66 -9.59
N HIS A 15 13.82 -7.31 -8.77
CA HIS A 15 13.38 -8.17 -7.68
C HIS A 15 12.78 -9.45 -8.25
N ASP A 16 13.57 -10.53 -8.23
CA ASP A 16 13.21 -11.83 -8.80
C ASP A 16 12.60 -12.75 -7.73
N THR A 17 11.36 -13.11 -7.95
CA THR A 17 10.59 -14.03 -7.09
C THR A 17 10.44 -15.41 -7.70
N GLY A 18 11.02 -15.62 -8.90
CA GLY A 18 10.93 -16.86 -9.65
C GLY A 18 9.76 -16.89 -10.65
N PRO A 19 9.77 -17.87 -11.57
CA PRO A 19 8.94 -17.84 -12.80
C PRO A 19 7.44 -18.06 -12.58
N TYR A 20 7.02 -18.56 -11.43
CA TYR A 20 5.61 -18.90 -11.15
C TYR A 20 5.04 -18.12 -9.98
N HIS A 21 5.79 -17.17 -9.45
CA HIS A 21 5.34 -16.39 -8.32
C HIS A 21 4.32 -15.33 -8.77
N PRO A 22 3.19 -15.17 -8.07
CA PRO A 22 2.17 -14.19 -8.46
C PRO A 22 2.67 -12.75 -8.34
N GLU A 23 3.47 -12.44 -7.33
CA GLU A 23 4.15 -11.14 -7.20
C GLU A 23 5.40 -11.15 -8.08
N SER A 24 5.34 -10.51 -9.24
CA SER A 24 6.39 -10.50 -10.27
C SER A 24 6.52 -9.13 -10.94
N SER A 25 7.63 -8.92 -11.68
CA SER A 25 7.85 -7.68 -12.46
C SER A 25 6.75 -7.39 -13.46
N ALA A 26 6.16 -8.43 -14.04
CA ALA A 26 5.07 -8.32 -15.01
C ALA A 26 3.87 -7.50 -14.48
N ARG A 27 3.68 -7.42 -13.16
CA ARG A 27 2.64 -6.59 -12.54
C ARG A 27 2.83 -5.11 -12.86
N LEU A 28 4.04 -4.60 -12.68
CA LEU A 28 4.36 -3.20 -12.96
C LEU A 28 4.39 -2.91 -14.46
N GLU A 29 4.96 -3.83 -15.24
CA GLU A 29 4.98 -3.75 -16.70
C GLU A 29 3.56 -3.62 -17.25
N ALA A 30 2.61 -4.44 -16.77
CA ALA A 30 1.20 -4.39 -17.18
C ALA A 30 0.55 -3.03 -16.83
N ILE A 31 0.84 -2.47 -15.66
CA ILE A 31 0.31 -1.14 -15.26
C ILE A 31 0.84 -0.05 -16.20
N LEU A 32 2.14 -0.03 -16.49
CA LEU A 32 2.76 0.97 -17.35
C LEU A 32 2.25 0.87 -18.79
N GLU A 33 2.14 -0.36 -19.32
CA GLU A 33 1.54 -0.61 -20.63
C GLU A 33 0.06 -0.13 -20.70
N ALA A 34 -0.70 -0.30 -19.62
CA ALA A 34 -2.06 0.20 -19.58
C ALA A 34 -2.10 1.74 -19.60
N PHE A 35 -1.20 2.41 -18.88
CA PHE A 35 -1.10 3.87 -18.95
C PHE A 35 -0.81 4.35 -20.39
N GLU A 36 0.10 3.68 -21.10
CA GLU A 36 0.35 3.98 -22.52
C GLU A 36 -0.90 3.75 -23.40
N ARG A 37 -1.58 2.62 -23.23
CA ARG A 37 -2.83 2.31 -23.97
C ARG A 37 -3.90 3.37 -23.77
N HIS A 38 -4.04 3.85 -22.55
CA HIS A 38 -5.01 4.90 -22.18
C HIS A 38 -4.50 6.31 -22.46
N LYS A 39 -3.27 6.46 -23.00
CA LYS A 39 -2.62 7.76 -23.29
C LYS A 39 -2.50 8.64 -22.05
N ILE A 40 -2.24 8.00 -20.91
CA ILE A 40 -1.94 8.65 -19.63
C ILE A 40 -0.42 8.77 -19.53
N ASP A 41 0.06 10.00 -19.41
CA ASP A 41 1.49 10.33 -19.29
C ASP A 41 1.70 11.10 -17.97
N PRO A 42 1.75 10.38 -16.84
CA PRO A 42 1.92 11.00 -15.54
C PRO A 42 3.35 11.49 -15.33
N PRO A 43 3.56 12.61 -14.64
CA PRO A 43 4.90 12.99 -14.22
C PRO A 43 5.49 11.93 -13.28
N VAL A 44 6.73 11.51 -13.55
CA VAL A 44 7.46 10.56 -12.71
C VAL A 44 8.26 11.33 -11.67
N LEU A 45 8.06 11.00 -10.39
CA LEU A 45 8.77 11.62 -9.28
C LEU A 45 10.15 10.98 -9.10
N GLU A 46 11.17 11.80 -9.04
CA GLU A 46 12.52 11.39 -8.60
C GLU A 46 12.52 11.04 -7.11
N ILE A 47 13.13 9.92 -6.77
CA ILE A 47 13.12 9.39 -5.40
C ILE A 47 14.52 9.03 -4.91
N GLU A 48 14.68 8.98 -3.60
CA GLU A 48 15.85 8.45 -2.92
C GLU A 48 15.48 7.13 -2.21
N PRO A 49 16.37 6.15 -2.15
CA PRO A 49 16.14 4.94 -1.38
C PRO A 49 16.00 5.26 0.12
N ALA A 50 15.19 4.48 0.82
CA ALA A 50 15.07 4.61 2.27
C ALA A 50 16.41 4.35 2.97
N THR A 51 16.71 5.17 3.95
CA THR A 51 17.87 4.95 4.81
C THR A 51 17.60 3.87 5.85
N ARG A 52 18.66 3.31 6.42
CA ARG A 52 18.51 2.40 7.56
C ARG A 52 17.75 3.07 8.73
N GLU A 53 17.95 4.38 8.94
CA GLU A 53 17.24 5.11 9.98
C GLU A 53 15.73 5.16 9.72
N ASP A 54 15.32 5.34 8.47
CA ASP A 54 13.91 5.32 8.08
C ASP A 54 13.27 3.96 8.35
N LEU A 55 13.96 2.88 8.00
CA LEU A 55 13.48 1.52 8.28
C LEU A 55 13.39 1.23 9.79
N LEU A 56 14.34 1.71 10.59
CA LEU A 56 14.35 1.52 12.04
C LEU A 56 13.16 2.19 12.75
N ARG A 57 12.43 3.10 12.10
CA ARG A 57 11.19 3.68 12.63
C ARG A 57 10.05 2.66 12.73
N VAL A 58 10.12 1.59 11.93
CA VAL A 58 9.10 0.53 11.89
C VAL A 58 9.69 -0.82 12.27
N HIS A 59 10.86 -1.15 11.72
CA HIS A 59 11.46 -2.47 11.81
C HIS A 59 12.59 -2.55 12.83
N THR A 60 12.74 -3.72 13.42
CA THR A 60 13.87 -3.97 14.32
C THR A 60 15.19 -4.05 13.54
N ALA A 61 16.29 -3.66 14.18
CA ALA A 61 17.61 -3.78 13.56
C ALA A 61 17.90 -5.21 13.10
N GLN A 62 17.51 -6.22 13.90
CA GLN A 62 17.69 -7.63 13.57
C GLN A 62 16.92 -8.02 12.29
N HIS A 63 15.70 -7.49 12.09
CA HIS A 63 14.93 -7.75 10.87
C HIS A 63 15.65 -7.19 9.65
N ILE A 64 16.07 -5.91 9.72
CA ILE A 64 16.79 -5.23 8.63
C ILE A 64 18.07 -6.02 8.28
N ASP A 65 18.88 -6.38 9.28
CA ASP A 65 20.10 -7.15 9.07
C ASP A 65 19.82 -8.55 8.47
N THR A 66 18.70 -9.17 8.87
CA THR A 66 18.30 -10.48 8.33
C THR A 66 17.93 -10.35 6.85
N ILE A 67 17.10 -9.37 6.46
CA ILE A 67 16.72 -9.16 5.06
C ILE A 67 17.94 -8.81 4.21
N GLU A 68 18.80 -7.88 4.66
CA GLU A 68 20.02 -7.51 3.94
C GLU A 68 20.92 -8.73 3.70
N ARG A 69 21.17 -9.53 4.75
CA ARG A 69 22.00 -10.73 4.63
C ARG A 69 21.37 -11.78 3.73
N THR A 70 20.06 -12.04 3.88
CA THR A 70 19.34 -13.02 3.05
C THR A 70 19.46 -12.66 1.57
N CYS A 71 19.28 -11.41 1.20
CA CYS A 71 19.42 -10.93 -0.18
C CYS A 71 20.86 -11.04 -0.68
N ARG A 72 21.85 -10.51 0.07
CA ARG A 72 23.27 -10.46 -0.35
C ARG A 72 23.93 -11.84 -0.47
N GLU A 73 23.56 -12.75 0.40
CA GLU A 73 24.10 -14.10 0.43
C GLU A 73 23.22 -15.11 -0.33
N ASN A 74 22.12 -14.64 -0.94
CA ASN A 74 21.14 -15.45 -1.67
C ASN A 74 20.63 -16.65 -0.86
N LEU A 75 20.23 -16.40 0.39
CA LEU A 75 19.74 -17.42 1.31
C LEU A 75 18.23 -17.64 1.15
N GLU A 76 17.76 -18.82 1.54
CA GLU A 76 16.32 -19.05 1.68
C GLU A 76 15.79 -18.32 2.92
N TYR A 77 14.66 -17.65 2.78
CA TYR A 77 13.92 -17.06 3.88
C TYR A 77 12.93 -18.10 4.45
N PRO A 78 12.68 -18.13 5.79
CA PRO A 78 11.83 -19.15 6.41
C PRO A 78 10.36 -19.15 5.95
N ASP A 79 9.85 -18.02 5.41
CA ASP A 79 8.54 -17.96 4.78
C ASP A 79 8.67 -18.29 3.30
N PRO A 80 8.16 -19.43 2.83
CA PRO A 80 8.38 -19.91 1.46
C PRO A 80 7.68 -19.02 0.41
N ASP A 81 6.67 -18.26 0.82
CA ASP A 81 5.93 -17.36 -0.07
C ASP A 81 6.58 -15.97 -0.15
N THR A 82 7.58 -15.68 0.69
CA THR A 82 8.30 -14.40 0.68
C THR A 82 9.69 -14.62 0.10
N VAL A 83 9.73 -14.73 -1.23
CA VAL A 83 10.96 -14.99 -1.98
C VAL A 83 11.76 -13.70 -2.12
N MET A 84 13.07 -13.79 -1.97
CA MET A 84 13.98 -12.68 -2.18
C MET A 84 15.30 -13.14 -2.80
N GLY A 85 15.84 -12.32 -3.71
CA GLY A 85 17.11 -12.52 -4.37
C GLY A 85 18.04 -11.32 -4.13
N GLU A 86 19.18 -11.29 -4.81
CA GLU A 86 20.22 -10.27 -4.62
C GLU A 86 19.68 -8.84 -4.80
N ALA A 87 18.90 -8.60 -5.85
CA ALA A 87 18.34 -7.28 -6.15
C ALA A 87 17.17 -6.86 -5.23
N SER A 88 16.63 -7.79 -4.43
CA SER A 88 15.47 -7.53 -3.57
C SER A 88 15.77 -6.53 -2.46
N TRP A 89 17.02 -6.48 -1.99
CA TRP A 89 17.45 -5.50 -1.01
C TRP A 89 17.29 -4.08 -1.54
N GLU A 90 17.88 -3.79 -2.70
CA GLU A 90 17.80 -2.45 -3.29
C GLU A 90 16.38 -2.09 -3.70
N ALA A 91 15.64 -3.01 -4.30
CA ALA A 91 14.24 -2.82 -4.63
C ALA A 91 13.39 -2.45 -3.42
N SER A 92 13.60 -3.12 -2.28
CA SER A 92 12.85 -2.84 -1.04
C SER A 92 13.21 -1.48 -0.41
N LEU A 93 14.47 -1.04 -0.54
CA LEU A 93 14.87 0.31 -0.12
C LEU A 93 14.24 1.38 -1.01
N LEU A 94 14.18 1.14 -2.32
CA LEU A 94 13.56 2.05 -3.28
C LEU A 94 12.05 2.13 -3.06
N ALA A 95 11.37 1.03 -2.79
CA ALA A 95 9.94 1.03 -2.48
C ALA A 95 9.65 1.82 -1.19
N ALA A 96 10.33 1.56 -0.09
CA ALA A 96 10.12 2.32 1.14
C ALA A 96 10.52 3.81 1.00
N GLY A 97 11.59 4.11 0.26
CA GLY A 97 12.06 5.47 -0.02
C GLY A 97 11.15 6.23 -0.97
N GLY A 98 10.54 5.52 -1.93
CA GLY A 98 9.53 6.03 -2.85
C GLY A 98 8.31 6.58 -2.10
N ALA A 99 7.80 5.80 -1.15
CA ALA A 99 6.67 6.21 -0.30
C ALA A 99 6.98 7.47 0.53
N ILE A 100 8.20 7.59 1.08
CA ILE A 100 8.64 8.81 1.78
C ILE A 100 8.74 9.99 0.81
N SER A 101 9.37 9.79 -0.35
CA SER A 101 9.58 10.84 -1.36
C SER A 101 8.24 11.36 -1.90
N ALA A 102 7.26 10.45 -2.09
CA ALA A 102 5.90 10.80 -2.46
C ALA A 102 5.23 11.70 -1.39
N CYS A 103 5.33 11.33 -0.12
CA CYS A 103 4.81 12.14 0.98
C CYS A 103 5.45 13.53 1.02
N LYS A 104 6.76 13.63 0.82
CA LYS A 104 7.49 14.89 0.77
C LYS A 104 6.99 15.78 -0.37
N ALA A 105 6.86 15.23 -1.58
CA ALA A 105 6.39 15.98 -2.75
C ALA A 105 4.98 16.55 -2.58
N VAL A 106 4.06 15.79 -1.94
CA VAL A 106 2.71 16.25 -1.62
C VAL A 106 2.72 17.32 -0.55
N LEU A 107 3.53 17.18 0.51
CA LEU A 107 3.64 18.20 1.58
C LEU A 107 4.24 19.51 1.07
N GLU A 108 5.20 19.45 0.14
CA GLU A 108 5.80 20.62 -0.51
C GLU A 108 4.85 21.27 -1.55
N GLY A 109 3.70 20.66 -1.82
CA GLY A 109 2.74 21.17 -2.80
C GLY A 109 3.20 21.03 -4.25
N LYS A 110 4.18 20.17 -4.51
CA LYS A 110 4.66 19.86 -5.87
C LYS A 110 3.59 19.10 -6.65
N TYR A 111 2.91 18.19 -5.99
CA TYR A 111 1.74 17.46 -6.48
C TYR A 111 0.65 17.41 -5.41
N ASP A 112 -0.59 17.24 -5.81
CA ASP A 112 -1.71 17.05 -4.88
C ASP A 112 -1.76 15.63 -4.38
N SER A 113 -1.45 14.66 -5.25
CA SER A 113 -1.38 13.25 -4.93
C SER A 113 -0.23 12.56 -5.67
N VAL A 114 0.17 11.41 -5.17
CA VAL A 114 1.17 10.54 -5.80
C VAL A 114 0.70 9.10 -5.71
N PHE A 115 0.79 8.36 -6.81
CA PHE A 115 0.62 6.92 -6.84
C PHE A 115 1.98 6.24 -6.98
N GLU A 116 2.39 5.50 -5.98
CA GLU A 116 3.62 4.73 -5.98
C GLU A 116 3.37 3.35 -6.59
N ILE A 117 3.99 3.11 -7.74
CA ILE A 117 3.94 1.86 -8.51
C ILE A 117 5.28 1.14 -8.33
N MET A 118 5.48 0.59 -7.16
CA MET A 118 6.73 -0.04 -6.77
C MET A 118 6.50 -1.47 -6.28
N ARG A 119 7.58 -2.24 -6.17
CA ARG A 119 7.64 -3.57 -5.56
C ARG A 119 8.99 -3.78 -4.86
N PRO A 120 9.03 -4.69 -3.86
CA PRO A 120 7.96 -5.51 -3.31
C PRO A 120 6.89 -4.71 -2.58
N PRO A 121 5.67 -5.29 -2.36
CA PRO A 121 4.64 -4.69 -1.52
C PRO A 121 5.06 -4.62 -0.06
N GLY A 122 4.24 -4.01 0.81
CA GLY A 122 4.69 -3.71 2.17
C GLY A 122 3.77 -4.06 3.33
N HIS A 123 2.45 -4.03 3.18
CA HIS A 123 1.51 -3.97 4.29
C HIS A 123 1.51 -5.21 5.22
N HIS A 124 2.04 -6.36 4.77
CA HIS A 124 2.17 -7.55 5.61
C HIS A 124 3.46 -7.60 6.42
N ALA A 125 4.51 -6.85 6.04
CA ALA A 125 5.78 -6.88 6.77
C ALA A 125 5.59 -6.33 8.19
N GLU A 126 5.80 -7.21 9.17
CA GLU A 126 5.74 -6.86 10.59
C GLU A 126 7.06 -6.23 11.06
N PRO A 127 7.12 -5.60 12.24
CA PRO A 127 8.35 -4.98 12.72
C PRO A 127 9.57 -5.91 12.76
N ASN A 128 9.36 -7.22 12.89
CA ASN A 128 10.42 -8.22 13.08
C ASN A 128 10.35 -9.41 12.11
N ARG A 129 9.49 -9.36 11.10
CA ARG A 129 9.28 -10.48 10.15
C ARG A 129 8.78 -10.00 8.80
N ALA A 130 9.41 -10.46 7.71
CA ALA A 130 8.87 -10.41 6.36
C ALA A 130 7.85 -11.54 6.19
N MET A 131 6.77 -11.28 5.46
CA MET A 131 5.75 -12.26 5.12
C MET A 131 4.81 -11.72 4.04
N GLY A 132 4.06 -12.61 3.38
CA GLY A 132 3.06 -12.20 2.39
C GLY A 132 3.67 -11.35 1.28
N PHE A 133 4.82 -11.77 0.75
CA PHE A 133 5.59 -11.09 -0.30
C PHE A 133 6.26 -9.77 0.12
N CYS A 134 6.02 -9.30 1.35
CA CYS A 134 6.46 -8.01 1.88
C CYS A 134 7.76 -8.14 2.68
N LEU A 135 8.79 -7.37 2.30
CA LEU A 135 10.09 -7.34 2.99
C LEU A 135 10.11 -6.27 4.08
N PHE A 136 9.79 -5.04 3.70
CA PHE A 136 9.61 -3.90 4.60
C PHE A 136 8.22 -3.31 4.38
N ASN A 137 7.68 -2.66 5.39
CA ASN A 137 6.36 -2.04 5.33
C ASN A 137 6.46 -0.62 4.79
N ASN A 138 6.37 -0.47 3.47
CA ASN A 138 6.58 0.80 2.76
C ASN A 138 5.69 1.92 3.29
N ILE A 139 4.39 1.66 3.38
CA ILE A 139 3.41 2.65 3.84
C ILE A 139 3.59 2.99 5.33
N ALA A 140 3.98 2.01 6.16
CA ALA A 140 4.24 2.27 7.56
C ALA A 140 5.51 3.10 7.77
N VAL A 141 6.55 2.87 6.96
CA VAL A 141 7.78 3.68 6.97
C VAL A 141 7.44 5.13 6.60
N ALA A 142 6.65 5.36 5.56
CA ALA A 142 6.17 6.68 5.18
C ALA A 142 5.31 7.34 6.26
N ALA A 143 4.39 6.60 6.87
CA ALA A 143 3.56 7.12 7.97
C ALA A 143 4.40 7.49 9.20
N ARG A 144 5.40 6.68 9.56
CA ARG A 144 6.35 7.00 10.63
C ARG A 144 7.16 8.24 10.31
N TRP A 145 7.63 8.39 9.07
CA TRP A 145 8.31 9.59 8.64
C TRP A 145 7.42 10.84 8.80
N LEU A 146 6.14 10.75 8.42
CA LEU A 146 5.17 11.85 8.59
C LEU A 146 4.98 12.25 10.05
N VAL A 147 4.87 11.30 10.97
CA VAL A 147 4.61 11.61 12.39
C VAL A 147 5.87 11.88 13.21
N ASP A 148 6.99 11.25 12.91
CA ASP A 148 8.22 11.34 13.73
C ASP A 148 9.21 12.39 13.19
N VAL A 149 9.27 12.63 11.88
CA VAL A 149 10.20 13.59 11.25
C VAL A 149 9.48 14.89 10.92
N VAL A 150 8.34 14.83 10.22
CA VAL A 150 7.55 16.02 9.87
C VAL A 150 6.79 16.57 11.09
N GLY A 151 6.39 15.69 12.00
CA GLY A 151 5.69 16.04 13.23
C GLY A 151 4.19 16.21 13.10
N LEU A 152 3.57 15.59 12.05
CA LEU A 152 2.12 15.54 11.93
C LEU A 152 1.51 14.81 13.13
N LYS A 153 0.34 15.24 13.53
CA LYS A 153 -0.34 14.69 14.72
C LYS A 153 -1.37 13.62 14.36
N ARG A 154 -1.87 13.64 13.14
CA ARG A 154 -2.91 12.72 12.69
C ARG A 154 -2.68 12.35 11.23
N VAL A 155 -2.29 11.10 10.99
CA VAL A 155 -2.17 10.48 9.67
C VAL A 155 -3.21 9.36 9.59
N ALA A 156 -3.93 9.25 8.48
CA ALA A 156 -4.80 8.11 8.25
C ALA A 156 -4.17 7.19 7.20
N ILE A 157 -4.35 5.88 7.39
CA ILE A 157 -4.04 4.85 6.41
C ILE A 157 -5.34 4.13 6.08
N PHE A 158 -5.71 4.11 4.81
CA PHE A 158 -6.80 3.30 4.28
C PHE A 158 -6.23 2.16 3.46
N ASP A 159 -6.49 0.94 3.89
CA ASP A 159 -6.04 -0.29 3.26
C ASP A 159 -7.24 -1.02 2.66
N PHE A 160 -7.27 -1.11 1.32
CA PHE A 160 -8.31 -1.83 0.60
C PHE A 160 -7.80 -3.07 -0.15
N ASP A 161 -6.55 -3.48 0.10
CA ASP A 161 -6.08 -4.79 -0.31
C ASP A 161 -7.04 -5.88 0.21
N VAL A 162 -7.24 -6.95 -0.56
CA VAL A 162 -8.15 -8.04 -0.14
C VAL A 162 -7.66 -8.74 1.12
N HIS A 163 -6.36 -8.65 1.41
CA HIS A 163 -5.74 -9.19 2.62
C HIS A 163 -5.66 -8.13 3.72
N HIS A 164 -5.80 -8.56 4.96
CA HIS A 164 -5.55 -7.66 6.09
C HIS A 164 -4.07 -7.28 6.20
N GLY A 165 -3.77 -5.99 6.24
CA GLY A 165 -2.41 -5.46 6.42
C GLY A 165 -1.94 -5.58 7.87
N ASN A 166 -1.67 -6.81 8.32
CA ASN A 166 -1.28 -7.14 9.69
C ASN A 166 -0.02 -6.41 10.15
N GLY A 167 0.93 -6.18 9.24
CA GLY A 167 2.16 -5.44 9.53
C GLY A 167 1.88 -3.98 9.84
N THR A 168 1.03 -3.33 9.03
CA THR A 168 0.63 -1.94 9.22
C THR A 168 -0.17 -1.77 10.52
N GLN A 169 -1.17 -2.63 10.77
CA GLN A 169 -1.88 -2.64 12.04
C GLN A 169 -0.91 -2.75 13.23
N LYS A 170 0.02 -3.70 13.18
CA LYS A 170 0.97 -3.94 14.27
C LYS A 170 1.91 -2.77 14.52
N ALA A 171 2.34 -2.07 13.46
CA ALA A 171 3.22 -0.91 13.56
C ALA A 171 2.56 0.26 14.31
N PHE A 172 1.22 0.39 14.25
CA PHE A 172 0.51 1.55 14.81
C PHE A 172 -0.52 1.21 15.88
N TYR A 173 -0.62 -0.06 16.31
CA TYR A 173 -1.66 -0.48 17.25
C TYR A 173 -1.68 0.32 18.56
N ASP A 174 -0.50 0.72 19.04
CA ASP A 174 -0.30 1.50 20.25
C ASP A 174 0.01 2.99 20.01
N ASP A 175 -0.15 3.49 18.77
CA ASP A 175 0.14 4.89 18.40
C ASP A 175 -1.08 5.61 17.84
N GLU A 176 -1.71 6.43 18.68
CA GLU A 176 -2.91 7.18 18.32
C GLU A 176 -2.73 8.28 17.26
N ARG A 177 -1.48 8.57 16.86
CA ARG A 177 -1.18 9.53 15.79
C ARG A 177 -1.45 9.00 14.39
N VAL A 178 -1.62 7.66 14.26
CA VAL A 178 -1.94 7.02 13.00
C VAL A 178 -3.24 6.24 13.14
N TYR A 179 -4.22 6.56 12.31
CA TYR A 179 -5.46 5.79 12.20
C TYR A 179 -5.33 4.79 11.06
N TYR A 180 -5.41 3.52 11.38
CA TYR A 180 -5.42 2.44 10.38
C TYR A 180 -6.86 1.92 10.18
N ALA A 181 -7.34 1.91 8.93
CA ALA A 181 -8.61 1.32 8.54
C ALA A 181 -8.40 0.33 7.41
N SER A 182 -8.78 -0.92 7.62
CA SER A 182 -8.70 -1.99 6.62
C SER A 182 -10.08 -2.56 6.34
N ILE A 183 -10.35 -2.78 5.04
CA ILE A 183 -11.48 -3.56 4.56
C ILE A 183 -10.94 -4.75 3.78
N HIS A 184 -11.15 -5.96 4.26
CA HIS A 184 -10.47 -7.15 3.77
C HIS A 184 -11.36 -8.39 3.81
N GLN A 185 -11.01 -9.40 3.03
CA GLN A 185 -11.69 -10.68 3.06
C GLN A 185 -11.38 -11.46 4.33
N TYR A 186 -12.42 -12.07 4.93
CA TYR A 186 -12.26 -12.99 6.05
C TYR A 186 -13.31 -14.11 5.96
N PRO A 187 -12.97 -15.41 6.22
CA PRO A 187 -11.62 -15.90 6.51
C PRO A 187 -10.70 -15.88 5.29
N HIS A 188 -9.49 -15.40 5.46
CA HIS A 188 -8.45 -15.35 4.44
C HIS A 188 -7.07 -15.17 5.08
N PHE A 189 -5.96 -15.33 4.29
CA PHE A 189 -4.62 -14.94 4.75
C PHE A 189 -4.61 -13.46 5.19
N PRO A 190 -3.88 -13.07 6.23
CA PRO A 190 -3.07 -13.88 7.15
C PRO A 190 -3.86 -14.44 8.37
N GLY A 191 -5.19 -14.37 8.37
CA GLY A 191 -6.03 -14.86 9.48
C GLY A 191 -6.13 -13.91 10.67
N THR A 192 -5.87 -12.62 10.45
CA THR A 192 -5.91 -11.52 11.43
C THR A 192 -6.94 -10.46 11.01
N GLY A 193 -7.01 -9.33 11.70
CA GLY A 193 -7.92 -8.23 11.37
C GLY A 193 -9.31 -8.41 11.92
N PHE A 194 -9.40 -8.70 13.23
CA PHE A 194 -10.72 -8.85 13.89
C PHE A 194 -11.34 -7.49 14.20
N PRO A 195 -12.68 -7.35 14.07
CA PRO A 195 -13.38 -6.09 14.34
C PRO A 195 -13.24 -5.56 15.78
N GLU A 196 -12.91 -6.46 16.72
CA GLU A 196 -12.70 -6.14 18.14
C GLU A 196 -11.32 -5.47 18.37
N GLU A 197 -10.39 -5.60 17.44
CA GLU A 197 -9.06 -5.01 17.51
C GLU A 197 -9.16 -3.52 17.15
N ARG A 198 -9.26 -2.67 18.17
CA ARG A 198 -9.56 -1.22 18.01
C ARG A 198 -8.34 -0.32 18.14
N GLY A 199 -7.20 -0.86 18.56
CA GLY A 199 -5.99 -0.07 18.80
C GLY A 199 -6.14 0.96 19.92
N LYS A 200 -5.06 1.70 20.15
CA LYS A 200 -5.05 2.77 21.16
C LYS A 200 -6.03 3.89 20.76
N ASN A 201 -6.88 4.31 21.69
CA ASN A 201 -7.88 5.35 21.49
C ASN A 201 -8.82 5.10 20.28
N ASN A 202 -9.09 3.84 19.95
CA ASN A 202 -9.91 3.43 18.81
C ASN A 202 -9.40 3.96 17.46
N THR A 203 -8.09 3.92 17.24
CA THR A 203 -7.46 4.30 15.97
C THR A 203 -7.15 3.12 15.05
N ASN A 204 -7.80 1.98 15.29
CA ASN A 204 -7.78 0.82 14.40
C ASN A 204 -9.22 0.40 14.06
N LEU A 205 -9.49 0.18 12.77
CA LEU A 205 -10.79 -0.26 12.27
C LEU A 205 -10.60 -1.38 11.26
N ASN A 206 -11.08 -2.57 11.60
CA ASN A 206 -11.09 -3.73 10.72
C ASN A 206 -12.51 -4.05 10.28
N ILE A 207 -12.71 -4.16 8.96
CA ILE A 207 -13.98 -4.52 8.34
C ILE A 207 -13.79 -5.81 7.55
N GLN A 208 -14.40 -6.88 8.04
CA GLN A 208 -14.31 -8.21 7.43
C GLN A 208 -15.39 -8.39 6.36
N MET A 209 -14.99 -8.78 5.16
CA MET A 209 -15.87 -9.13 4.05
C MET A 209 -15.82 -10.63 3.79
N MET A 210 -16.97 -11.29 3.85
CA MET A 210 -17.05 -12.70 3.48
C MET A 210 -16.73 -12.87 1.98
N PRO A 211 -16.15 -14.04 1.56
CA PRO A 211 -15.93 -14.31 0.15
C PRO A 211 -17.21 -14.18 -0.68
N GLY A 212 -17.13 -13.51 -1.82
CA GLY A 212 -18.21 -13.39 -2.80
C GLY A 212 -19.38 -12.48 -2.40
N VAL A 213 -19.19 -11.61 -1.39
CA VAL A 213 -20.23 -10.62 -1.07
C VAL A 213 -20.49 -9.66 -2.23
N PRO A 214 -21.72 -9.11 -2.34
CA PRO A 214 -22.00 -8.05 -3.29
C PRO A 214 -21.07 -6.84 -3.11
N LYS A 215 -20.59 -6.25 -4.20
CA LYS A 215 -19.67 -5.10 -4.16
C LYS A 215 -20.27 -3.86 -3.47
N GLU A 216 -21.57 -3.74 -3.44
CA GLU A 216 -22.30 -2.68 -2.74
C GLU A 216 -22.04 -2.68 -1.22
N LEU A 217 -21.69 -3.84 -0.64
CA LEU A 217 -21.34 -3.91 0.78
C LEU A 217 -19.97 -3.26 1.05
N TRP A 218 -19.02 -3.35 0.12
CA TRP A 218 -17.75 -2.64 0.21
C TRP A 218 -17.99 -1.12 0.24
N HIS A 219 -18.76 -0.59 -0.72
CA HIS A 219 -19.07 0.84 -0.77
C HIS A 219 -19.85 1.30 0.47
N SER A 220 -20.87 0.54 0.87
CA SER A 220 -21.65 0.87 2.06
C SER A 220 -20.80 0.87 3.34
N ALA A 221 -19.85 -0.07 3.47
CA ALA A 221 -18.95 -0.12 4.62
C ALA A 221 -18.00 1.08 4.65
N ILE A 222 -17.47 1.49 3.50
CA ILE A 222 -16.62 2.69 3.42
C ILE A 222 -17.42 3.93 3.80
N GLU A 223 -18.62 4.11 3.24
CA GLU A 223 -19.47 5.28 3.51
C GLU A 223 -19.97 5.36 4.92
N SER A 224 -20.37 4.21 5.51
CA SER A 224 -21.04 4.17 6.81
C SER A 224 -20.11 3.92 8.01
N LEU A 225 -18.91 3.35 7.78
CA LEU A 225 -17.98 3.01 8.85
C LEU A 225 -16.66 3.78 8.74
N ILE A 226 -15.99 3.76 7.58
CA ILE A 226 -14.64 4.35 7.44
C ILE A 226 -14.71 5.89 7.38
N LEU A 227 -15.54 6.44 6.48
CA LEU A 227 -15.63 7.89 6.32
C LEU A 227 -16.06 8.65 7.58
N PRO A 228 -17.04 8.18 8.39
CA PRO A 228 -17.36 8.83 9.65
C PRO A 228 -16.19 8.85 10.64
N GLU A 229 -15.44 7.76 10.73
CA GLU A 229 -14.28 7.67 11.61
C GLU A 229 -13.15 8.59 11.16
N PHE A 230 -12.83 8.64 9.86
CA PHE A 230 -11.84 9.56 9.33
C PHE A 230 -12.26 11.04 9.51
N LYS A 231 -13.55 11.36 9.29
CA LYS A 231 -14.08 12.71 9.56
C LYS A 231 -13.97 13.07 11.03
N ARG A 232 -14.19 12.13 11.94
CA ARG A 232 -14.01 12.34 13.39
C ARG A 232 -12.54 12.52 13.75
N TYR A 233 -11.66 11.70 13.18
CA TYR A 233 -10.22 11.72 13.45
C TYR A 233 -9.54 12.96 12.86
N LYS A 234 -10.02 13.49 11.73
CA LYS A 234 -9.52 14.70 11.04
C LYS A 234 -8.03 14.58 10.70
N PRO A 235 -7.63 13.63 9.86
CA PRO A 235 -6.23 13.47 9.50
C PRO A 235 -5.71 14.68 8.72
N GLU A 236 -4.42 14.94 8.87
CA GLU A 236 -3.67 15.98 8.16
C GLU A 236 -3.07 15.46 6.85
N PHE A 237 -3.00 14.10 6.72
CA PHE A 237 -2.49 13.40 5.58
C PHE A 237 -3.19 12.03 5.44
N LEU A 238 -3.43 11.60 4.19
CA LEU A 238 -4.01 10.29 3.88
C LEU A 238 -3.00 9.44 3.12
N LEU A 239 -2.79 8.22 3.59
CA LEU A 239 -2.07 7.17 2.89
C LEU A 239 -3.06 6.08 2.47
N ILE A 240 -2.85 5.47 1.31
CA ILE A 240 -3.67 4.37 0.82
C ILE A 240 -2.77 3.17 0.51
N SER A 241 -3.00 2.04 1.18
CA SER A 241 -2.51 0.72 0.73
C SER A 241 -3.46 0.25 -0.36
N ALA A 242 -3.00 0.34 -1.61
CA ALA A 242 -3.80 0.06 -2.79
C ALA A 242 -3.50 -1.33 -3.34
N GLY A 243 -4.22 -2.33 -2.83
CA GLY A 243 -4.26 -3.67 -3.43
C GLY A 243 -5.45 -3.79 -4.38
N PHE A 244 -5.24 -4.43 -5.52
CA PHE A 244 -6.29 -4.63 -6.54
C PHE A 244 -6.75 -6.08 -6.62
N ASP A 245 -6.40 -6.89 -5.65
CA ASP A 245 -6.70 -8.32 -5.53
C ASP A 245 -8.11 -8.64 -4.98
N ALA A 246 -8.88 -7.61 -4.61
CA ALA A 246 -10.32 -7.75 -4.42
C ALA A 246 -11.11 -7.78 -5.76
N HIS A 247 -10.41 -7.65 -6.91
CA HIS A 247 -11.02 -7.75 -8.23
C HIS A 247 -11.55 -9.17 -8.49
N ARG A 248 -12.70 -9.26 -9.19
CA ARG A 248 -13.41 -10.54 -9.46
C ARG A 248 -12.59 -11.59 -10.20
N TYR A 249 -11.54 -11.19 -10.91
CA TYR A 249 -10.67 -12.08 -11.66
C TYR A 249 -9.32 -12.35 -10.97
N ASP A 250 -9.12 -11.80 -9.78
CA ASP A 250 -7.87 -12.03 -9.07
C ASP A 250 -7.78 -13.47 -8.57
N PRO A 251 -6.64 -14.16 -8.79
CA PRO A 251 -6.47 -15.56 -8.38
C PRO A 251 -6.32 -15.73 -6.86
N LEU A 252 -5.94 -14.69 -6.12
CA LEU A 252 -5.69 -14.77 -4.68
C LEU A 252 -6.83 -14.20 -3.84
N GLY A 253 -7.75 -13.42 -4.43
CA GLY A 253 -8.96 -12.94 -3.80
C GLY A 253 -10.22 -13.73 -4.22
N ARG A 254 -11.31 -13.52 -3.50
CA ARG A 254 -12.65 -14.05 -3.84
C ARG A 254 -13.72 -12.98 -3.63
N GLN A 255 -13.45 -11.76 -4.10
CA GLN A 255 -14.38 -10.66 -4.07
C GLN A 255 -14.94 -10.39 -5.48
N ASN A 256 -15.86 -9.45 -5.60
CA ASN A 256 -16.56 -9.18 -6.86
C ASN A 256 -16.37 -7.73 -7.33
N LEU A 257 -15.26 -7.08 -6.93
CA LEU A 257 -14.99 -5.73 -7.37
C LEU A 257 -14.56 -5.71 -8.84
N GLU A 258 -14.83 -4.60 -9.48
CA GLU A 258 -14.44 -4.25 -10.84
C GLU A 258 -13.64 -2.92 -10.80
N GLU A 259 -13.05 -2.53 -11.91
CA GLU A 259 -12.14 -1.37 -12.00
C GLU A 259 -12.75 -0.09 -11.44
N GLU A 260 -14.04 0.17 -11.77
CA GLU A 260 -14.74 1.37 -11.32
C GLU A 260 -14.96 1.39 -9.78
N ASP A 261 -14.97 0.22 -9.15
CA ASP A 261 -15.17 0.14 -7.70
C ASP A 261 -13.93 0.66 -6.95
N PHE A 262 -12.72 0.40 -7.47
CA PHE A 262 -11.48 0.98 -6.93
C PHE A 262 -11.44 2.50 -7.12
N ALA A 263 -11.90 3.01 -8.28
CA ALA A 263 -12.04 4.46 -8.48
C ALA A 263 -13.05 5.08 -7.50
N LYS A 264 -14.19 4.43 -7.25
CA LYS A 264 -15.19 4.89 -6.28
C LYS A 264 -14.64 4.93 -4.86
N MET A 265 -13.91 3.88 -4.42
CA MET A 265 -13.28 3.83 -3.11
C MET A 265 -12.27 4.96 -2.93
N THR A 266 -11.44 5.20 -3.94
CA THR A 266 -10.46 6.30 -3.97
C THR A 266 -11.14 7.67 -3.86
N ASN A 267 -12.16 7.91 -4.71
CA ASN A 267 -12.92 9.17 -4.70
C ASN A 267 -13.63 9.42 -3.36
N ALA A 268 -14.09 8.36 -2.68
CA ALA A 268 -14.73 8.49 -1.39
C ALA A 268 -13.81 9.05 -0.30
N VAL A 269 -12.51 8.71 -0.34
CA VAL A 269 -11.57 9.02 0.75
C VAL A 269 -10.58 10.15 0.42
N LYS A 270 -10.25 10.40 -0.86
CA LYS A 270 -9.15 11.32 -1.25
C LYS A 270 -9.27 12.74 -0.69
N GLY A 271 -10.48 13.23 -0.45
CA GLY A 271 -10.73 14.57 0.09
C GLY A 271 -10.56 14.71 1.61
N ILE A 272 -10.38 13.60 2.33
CA ILE A 272 -10.44 13.58 3.81
C ILE A 272 -9.35 14.42 4.48
N ALA A 273 -8.15 14.46 3.90
CA ALA A 273 -7.00 15.22 4.41
C ALA A 273 -6.74 16.52 3.63
N GLY A 274 -7.78 17.13 3.09
CA GLY A 274 -7.66 18.32 2.24
C GLY A 274 -6.97 18.04 0.91
N GLY A 275 -7.08 16.81 0.41
CA GLY A 275 -6.52 16.38 -0.86
C GLY A 275 -5.04 15.95 -0.80
N LYS A 276 -4.43 15.90 0.38
CA LYS A 276 -3.05 15.39 0.54
C LYS A 276 -3.09 13.87 0.61
N VAL A 277 -2.78 13.21 -0.49
CA VAL A 277 -2.90 11.76 -0.64
C VAL A 277 -1.64 11.16 -1.26
N VAL A 278 -1.15 10.08 -0.67
CA VAL A 278 -0.19 9.17 -1.29
C VAL A 278 -0.78 7.77 -1.29
N SER A 279 -0.79 7.14 -2.45
CA SER A 279 -1.22 5.75 -2.61
C SER A 279 0.00 4.88 -2.91
N VAL A 280 0.08 3.73 -2.26
CA VAL A 280 1.18 2.77 -2.37
C VAL A 280 0.61 1.45 -2.90
N LEU A 281 1.16 0.93 -3.98
CA LEU A 281 0.74 -0.34 -4.56
C LEU A 281 1.04 -1.50 -3.61
N GLU A 282 0.03 -2.33 -3.37
CA GLU A 282 0.16 -3.59 -2.63
C GLU A 282 -0.12 -4.79 -3.56
N GLY A 283 -1.18 -5.54 -3.31
CA GLY A 283 -1.56 -6.73 -4.08
C GLY A 283 -2.26 -6.44 -5.42
N GLY A 284 -2.68 -7.51 -6.06
CA GLY A 284 -3.26 -7.56 -7.40
C GLY A 284 -2.41 -8.42 -8.33
N TYR A 285 -2.97 -9.58 -8.75
CA TYR A 285 -2.18 -10.66 -9.35
C TYR A 285 -2.76 -11.18 -10.69
N ASN A 286 -3.93 -10.72 -11.09
CA ASN A 286 -4.37 -10.82 -12.47
C ASN A 286 -3.88 -9.58 -13.22
N LEU A 287 -2.98 -9.76 -14.18
CA LEU A 287 -2.25 -8.65 -14.81
C LEU A 287 -3.18 -7.65 -15.51
N GLU A 288 -4.22 -8.13 -16.20
CA GLU A 288 -5.16 -7.25 -16.91
C GLU A 288 -6.01 -6.44 -15.93
N SER A 289 -6.63 -7.10 -14.96
CA SER A 289 -7.47 -6.41 -13.98
C SER A 289 -6.67 -5.50 -13.04
N LEU A 290 -5.44 -5.88 -12.67
CA LEU A 290 -4.52 -5.01 -11.94
C LEU A 290 -4.23 -3.73 -12.73
N ALA A 291 -3.88 -3.88 -13.99
CA ALA A 291 -3.53 -2.77 -14.88
C ALA A 291 -4.70 -1.79 -15.05
N GLU A 292 -5.89 -2.29 -15.40
CA GLU A 292 -7.07 -1.46 -15.62
C GLU A 292 -7.60 -0.84 -14.29
N SER A 293 -7.54 -1.57 -13.19
CA SER A 293 -7.88 -1.03 -11.86
C SER A 293 -6.91 0.07 -11.41
N SER A 294 -5.62 -0.09 -11.72
CA SER A 294 -4.59 0.94 -11.46
C SER A 294 -4.84 2.21 -12.27
N VAL A 295 -5.25 2.07 -13.54
CA VAL A 295 -5.68 3.20 -14.38
C VAL A 295 -6.88 3.91 -13.76
N ALA A 296 -7.91 3.17 -13.38
CA ALA A 296 -9.12 3.72 -12.78
C ALA A 296 -8.81 4.44 -11.44
N HIS A 297 -7.95 3.85 -10.62
CA HIS A 297 -7.47 4.44 -9.37
C HIS A 297 -6.67 5.73 -9.59
N TYR A 298 -5.70 5.70 -10.53
CA TYR A 298 -4.91 6.88 -10.89
C TYR A 298 -5.79 8.03 -11.38
N LEU A 299 -6.73 7.76 -12.29
CA LEU A 299 -7.67 8.77 -12.79
C LEU A 299 -8.56 9.34 -11.68
N ALA A 300 -8.93 8.50 -10.70
CA ALA A 300 -9.66 8.95 -9.54
C ALA A 300 -8.82 9.87 -8.64
N LEU A 301 -7.52 9.62 -8.49
CA LEU A 301 -6.60 10.51 -7.78
C LEU A 301 -6.41 11.84 -8.51
N ASP A 302 -6.30 11.83 -9.85
CA ASP A 302 -5.99 13.00 -10.68
C ASP A 302 -7.17 13.92 -10.93
N ASN A 303 -8.40 13.48 -10.72
CA ASN A 303 -9.59 14.32 -10.82
C ASN A 303 -9.64 15.35 -9.69
N GLU A 304 -10.16 16.55 -9.97
CA GLU A 304 -10.41 17.58 -8.94
C GLU A 304 -11.34 17.05 -7.82
N ILE A 305 -11.13 17.50 -6.60
CA ILE A 305 -11.95 17.17 -5.41
C ILE A 305 -13.24 17.97 -5.43
#